data_fc30515f8713cc9ee5f227cbea3573e4
#
_entry.id   fc30515f8713cc9ee5f227cbea3573e4
#
_cell.length_a   1.000
_cell.length_b   1.000
_cell.length_c   1.000
_cell.angle_alpha   90.00
_cell.angle_beta   90.00
_cell.angle_gamma   90.00
#
_symmetry.space_group_name_H-M   'P 1'
#
loop_
_entity.id
_entity.type
_entity.pdbx_description
1 polymer ?
#
loop_
_entity_poly.entity_id
_entity_poly.type
_entity_poly.pdbx_seq_one_letter_code
_entity_poly.pdbx_strand_id
1 'polypeptide(L)'
;MEKLIAVILSFVMALAIVGCSGNADAPAPTTHEDDTSYTGDGTVIPGSDPKTWGPAEDGENIQIPNPWQECTSLEEAGKLAGFSFTAPQTVDGYTERYIAAIENEIAQVIFSNGNDSELYFRKGAGGDDISGDCNTYTTIEEQTVDGHTVLCKGNDGLIYTATWTDGEYSYAVMCDAGMSAGQLTAWVETLA
;
A
#
# COMPACT_ATOMS: atom_id res chain seq x y z
N MET A 1 -8.57 -56.48 -1.93
CA MET A 1 -8.05 -57.15 -0.74
C MET A 1 -6.75 -56.49 -0.37
N GLU A 2 -6.72 -56.09 0.90
CA GLU A 2 -5.55 -55.70 1.74
C GLU A 2 -4.96 -54.31 1.49
N LYS A 3 -4.65 -53.48 2.49
CA LYS A 3 -5.05 -53.33 3.93
C LYS A 3 -4.72 -51.90 4.31
N LEU A 4 -5.63 -51.31 5.08
CA LEU A 4 -5.38 -50.09 5.91
C LEU A 4 -4.14 -50.26 6.80
N ILE A 5 -3.31 -49.22 6.90
CA ILE A 5 -2.56 -48.95 8.13
C ILE A 5 -2.71 -47.43 8.44
N ALA A 6 -3.52 -47.15 9.45
CA ALA A 6 -3.58 -45.88 10.11
C ALA A 6 -2.43 -45.82 11.12
N VAL A 7 -1.59 -44.80 11.08
CA VAL A 7 -0.67 -44.48 12.15
C VAL A 7 -1.09 -43.14 12.76
N ILE A 8 -1.78 -43.26 13.90
CA ILE A 8 -2.08 -42.14 14.80
C ILE A 8 -0.82 -41.92 15.65
N LEU A 9 -0.15 -40.79 15.50
CA LEU A 9 0.89 -40.38 16.39
C LEU A 9 0.36 -39.23 17.27
N SER A 10 -0.11 -39.60 18.47
CA SER A 10 -0.48 -38.68 19.53
C SER A 10 0.79 -38.05 20.08
N PHE A 11 0.95 -36.73 19.98
CA PHE A 11 1.97 -35.99 20.71
C PHE A 11 1.29 -35.21 21.85
N VAL A 12 1.39 -35.77 23.03
CA VAL A 12 1.05 -35.10 24.30
C VAL A 12 2.25 -34.22 24.68
N MET A 13 2.09 -32.91 24.71
CA MET A 13 3.09 -32.00 25.25
C MET A 13 2.54 -31.31 26.48
N ALA A 14 3.23 -31.60 27.60
CA ALA A 14 2.90 -31.17 28.94
C ALA A 14 3.07 -29.65 29.12
N LEU A 15 2.08 -29.01 29.79
CA LEU A 15 2.19 -27.67 30.34
C LEU A 15 3.24 -27.63 31.45
N ALA A 16 4.20 -26.72 31.29
CA ALA A 16 5.00 -26.24 32.43
C ALA A 16 4.60 -24.77 32.66
N ILE A 17 3.85 -24.56 33.75
CA ILE A 17 3.52 -23.22 34.27
C ILE A 17 4.71 -22.80 35.13
N VAL A 18 5.47 -21.79 34.72
CA VAL A 18 6.40 -21.08 35.60
C VAL A 18 5.81 -19.68 35.82
N GLY A 19 5.25 -19.48 37.00
CA GLY A 19 4.89 -18.16 37.48
C GLY A 19 6.13 -17.40 37.92
N CYS A 20 6.25 -16.17 37.47
CA CYS A 20 7.05 -15.14 38.10
C CYS A 20 6.18 -13.91 38.28
N SER A 21 5.76 -13.68 39.52
CA SER A 21 5.23 -12.41 39.98
C SER A 21 6.39 -11.42 40.09
N GLY A 22 6.29 -10.30 39.39
CA GLY A 22 7.17 -9.16 39.54
C GLY A 22 6.35 -7.90 39.34
N ASN A 23 5.97 -7.29 40.48
CA ASN A 23 5.51 -5.89 40.50
C ASN A 23 6.63 -5.02 40.00
N ALA A 24 6.37 -4.25 38.97
CA ALA A 24 7.14 -3.04 38.65
C ALA A 24 6.17 -1.90 38.39
N ASP A 25 6.26 -0.91 39.25
CA ASP A 25 5.54 0.34 39.24
C ASP A 25 5.63 1.01 37.85
N ALA A 26 4.47 1.36 37.30
CA ALA A 26 4.39 2.24 36.15
C ALA A 26 4.66 3.67 36.62
N PRO A 27 5.58 4.42 36.00
CA PRO A 27 5.72 5.84 36.29
C PRO A 27 4.51 6.60 35.75
N ALA A 28 3.96 7.48 36.59
CA ALA A 28 2.89 8.39 36.27
C ALA A 28 3.26 9.33 35.11
N PRO A 29 2.29 9.77 34.30
CA PRO A 29 2.56 10.76 33.25
C PRO A 29 2.95 12.08 33.87
N THR A 30 4.17 12.52 33.61
CA THR A 30 4.63 13.86 33.93
C THR A 30 3.98 14.84 32.95
N THR A 31 3.12 15.68 33.48
CA THR A 31 2.70 16.91 32.81
C THR A 31 3.92 17.81 32.66
N HIS A 32 4.40 17.96 31.43
CA HIS A 32 5.33 19.05 31.11
C HIS A 32 4.58 20.37 31.17
N GLU A 33 4.75 21.09 32.25
CA GLU A 33 4.51 22.53 32.27
C GLU A 33 5.64 23.18 31.47
N ASP A 34 5.23 23.93 30.45
CA ASP A 34 6.09 24.69 29.55
C ASP A 34 6.55 25.95 30.29
N ASP A 35 7.69 25.86 30.96
CA ASP A 35 8.38 27.04 31.53
C ASP A 35 9.71 27.24 30.78
N THR A 36 9.62 27.74 29.55
CA THR A 36 10.75 28.30 28.84
C THR A 36 10.88 29.77 29.15
N SER A 37 11.43 30.09 30.31
CA SER A 37 12.02 31.42 30.54
C SER A 37 13.32 31.52 29.73
N TYR A 38 13.23 32.05 28.52
CA TYR A 38 14.36 32.33 27.65
C TYR A 38 15.00 33.66 28.10
N THR A 39 16.07 33.58 28.88
CA THR A 39 17.00 34.69 29.08
C THR A 39 18.12 34.60 28.05
N GLY A 40 17.85 35.02 26.84
CA GLY A 40 18.84 35.24 25.80
C GLY A 40 19.24 36.67 25.69
N ASP A 41 20.52 36.94 25.82
CA ASP A 41 21.19 38.21 25.57
C ASP A 41 20.71 38.80 24.22
N GLY A 42 20.15 40.03 24.31
CA GLY A 42 19.49 40.69 23.19
C GLY A 42 20.46 41.21 22.14
N THR A 43 20.80 40.40 21.20
CA THR A 43 21.33 40.89 19.92
C THR A 43 20.16 40.99 18.94
N VAL A 44 19.57 42.18 18.87
CA VAL A 44 18.55 42.52 17.86
C VAL A 44 19.23 42.54 16.50
N ILE A 45 18.92 41.58 15.64
CA ILE A 45 19.29 41.60 14.22
C ILE A 45 18.33 42.64 13.58
N PRO A 46 18.82 43.76 13.03
CA PRO A 46 17.95 44.74 12.38
C PRO A 46 17.41 44.13 11.09
N GLY A 47 16.08 43.91 11.02
CA GLY A 47 15.41 43.45 9.80
C GLY A 47 14.40 42.33 9.95
N SER A 48 14.23 41.72 11.12
CA SER A 48 13.16 40.73 11.34
C SER A 48 11.97 41.44 12.03
N ASP A 49 11.11 42.02 11.22
CA ASP A 49 9.80 42.50 11.68
C ASP A 49 8.88 41.27 11.87
N PRO A 50 8.42 40.93 13.09
CA PRO A 50 7.56 39.75 13.32
C PRO A 50 6.16 39.88 12.71
N LYS A 51 5.90 40.95 11.94
CA LYS A 51 4.61 41.21 11.29
C LYS A 51 4.49 40.65 9.87
N THR A 52 5.52 39.99 9.30
CA THR A 52 5.48 39.48 7.92
C THR A 52 5.13 37.99 7.81
N TRP A 53 4.63 37.37 8.88
CA TRP A 53 4.06 36.01 8.82
C TRP A 53 2.53 36.01 8.75
N GLY A 54 1.94 37.05 8.15
CA GLY A 54 0.57 37.01 7.69
C GLY A 54 0.51 36.16 6.41
N PRO A 55 -0.61 35.44 6.13
CA PRO A 55 -0.77 34.80 4.83
C PRO A 55 -0.58 35.87 3.75
N ALA A 56 0.26 35.56 2.76
CA ALA A 56 0.42 36.44 1.60
C ALA A 56 -0.97 36.70 1.01
N GLU A 57 -1.40 37.95 1.00
CA GLU A 57 -2.74 38.36 0.54
C GLU A 57 -2.94 38.23 -0.97
N ASP A 58 -1.96 37.70 -1.70
CA ASP A 58 -2.02 37.40 -3.13
C ASP A 58 -1.50 35.97 -3.43
N GLY A 59 -1.88 35.02 -2.60
CA GLY A 59 -1.66 33.61 -2.91
C GLY A 59 -2.53 33.23 -4.10
N GLU A 60 -1.99 33.33 -5.33
CA GLU A 60 -2.49 32.51 -6.44
C GLU A 60 -2.56 31.09 -5.89
N ASN A 61 -3.77 30.57 -5.77
CA ASN A 61 -4.02 29.20 -5.38
C ASN A 61 -3.46 28.32 -6.50
N ILE A 62 -2.15 27.99 -6.44
CA ILE A 62 -1.49 27.12 -7.39
C ILE A 62 -2.06 25.72 -7.15
N GLN A 63 -3.18 25.46 -7.78
CA GLN A 63 -3.76 24.15 -7.82
C GLN A 63 -2.90 23.29 -8.75
N ILE A 64 -2.17 22.32 -8.20
CA ILE A 64 -1.47 21.32 -9.02
C ILE A 64 -2.56 20.53 -9.75
N PRO A 65 -2.61 20.55 -11.09
CA PRO A 65 -3.58 19.79 -11.85
C PRO A 65 -3.48 18.30 -11.50
N ASN A 66 -4.61 17.61 -11.38
CA ASN A 66 -4.63 16.16 -11.26
C ASN A 66 -4.04 15.56 -12.56
N PRO A 67 -2.93 14.81 -12.52
CA PRO A 67 -2.32 14.25 -13.72
C PRO A 67 -3.11 13.08 -14.32
N TRP A 68 -4.01 12.44 -13.55
CA TRP A 68 -4.81 11.33 -14.01
C TRP A 68 -5.87 11.75 -15.01
N GLN A 69 -5.90 11.08 -16.15
CA GLN A 69 -6.88 11.24 -17.21
C GLN A 69 -7.77 10.01 -17.24
N GLU A 70 -9.08 10.21 -17.17
CA GLU A 70 -10.06 9.14 -17.27
C GLU A 70 -10.09 8.57 -18.70
N CYS A 71 -10.13 7.23 -18.80
CA CYS A 71 -10.15 6.50 -20.05
C CYS A 71 -11.39 5.61 -20.14
N THR A 72 -11.88 5.39 -21.35
CA THR A 72 -13.07 4.55 -21.60
C THR A 72 -12.72 3.07 -21.77
N SER A 73 -11.44 2.74 -21.98
CA SER A 73 -10.96 1.37 -22.17
C SER A 73 -9.52 1.20 -21.72
N LEU A 74 -9.12 -0.07 -21.47
CA LEU A 74 -7.72 -0.41 -21.18
C LEU A 74 -6.79 -0.10 -22.35
N GLU A 75 -7.28 -0.23 -23.59
CA GLU A 75 -6.52 0.12 -24.79
C GLU A 75 -6.21 1.62 -24.85
N GLU A 76 -7.19 2.46 -24.52
CA GLU A 76 -7.02 3.91 -24.44
C GLU A 76 -6.02 4.28 -23.33
N ALA A 77 -6.16 3.68 -22.14
CA ALA A 77 -5.25 3.91 -21.02
C ALA A 77 -3.81 3.50 -21.37
N GLY A 78 -3.63 2.33 -21.98
CA GLY A 78 -2.32 1.86 -22.42
C GLY A 78 -1.71 2.76 -23.50
N LYS A 79 -2.52 3.23 -24.47
CA LYS A 79 -2.06 4.17 -25.50
C LYS A 79 -1.61 5.51 -24.91
N LEU A 80 -2.34 6.02 -23.91
CA LEU A 80 -1.98 7.26 -23.23
C LEU A 80 -0.70 7.07 -22.40
N ALA A 81 -0.58 5.94 -21.68
CA ALA A 81 0.59 5.62 -20.88
C ALA A 81 1.82 5.21 -21.73
N GLY A 82 1.68 4.97 -23.04
CA GLY A 82 2.79 4.66 -23.96
C GLY A 82 3.16 3.15 -24.01
N PHE A 83 2.32 2.27 -23.48
CA PHE A 83 2.55 0.81 -23.49
C PHE A 83 1.23 0.02 -23.58
N SER A 84 1.31 -1.28 -23.82
CA SER A 84 0.14 -2.16 -23.74
C SER A 84 -0.26 -2.38 -22.28
N PHE A 85 -1.55 -2.20 -21.97
CA PHE A 85 -2.11 -2.44 -20.64
C PHE A 85 -3.24 -3.47 -20.69
N THR A 86 -3.09 -4.54 -19.92
CA THR A 86 -4.09 -5.59 -19.74
C THR A 86 -4.48 -5.67 -18.27
N ALA A 87 -5.72 -6.01 -18.00
CA ALA A 87 -6.23 -6.26 -16.65
C ALA A 87 -7.54 -7.05 -16.75
N PRO A 88 -8.03 -7.66 -15.66
CA PRO A 88 -9.33 -8.32 -15.65
C PRO A 88 -10.44 -7.41 -16.17
N GLN A 89 -11.38 -7.97 -16.94
CA GLN A 89 -12.55 -7.22 -17.41
C GLN A 89 -13.62 -7.09 -16.30
N THR A 90 -13.70 -8.09 -15.44
CA THR A 90 -14.60 -8.16 -14.30
C THR A 90 -13.91 -8.85 -13.14
N VAL A 91 -14.27 -8.49 -11.92
CA VAL A 91 -13.85 -9.17 -10.71
C VAL A 91 -15.09 -9.46 -9.86
N ASP A 92 -15.24 -10.68 -9.39
CA ASP A 92 -16.37 -11.10 -8.58
C ASP A 92 -16.46 -10.27 -7.29
N GLY A 93 -17.66 -9.77 -7.00
CA GLY A 93 -17.90 -8.92 -5.83
C GLY A 93 -17.66 -7.42 -6.05
N TYR A 94 -17.19 -7.02 -7.24
CA TYR A 94 -16.99 -5.63 -7.62
C TYR A 94 -17.93 -5.25 -8.76
N THR A 95 -18.64 -4.13 -8.62
CA THR A 95 -19.71 -3.71 -9.54
C THR A 95 -19.38 -2.48 -10.36
N GLU A 96 -18.40 -1.69 -9.90
CA GLU A 96 -17.97 -0.47 -10.54
C GLU A 96 -16.53 -0.64 -11.04
N ARG A 97 -16.22 0.03 -12.15
CA ARG A 97 -14.91 -0.03 -12.78
C ARG A 97 -14.52 1.35 -13.30
N TYR A 98 -13.37 1.83 -12.86
CA TYR A 98 -12.79 3.11 -13.28
C TYR A 98 -11.43 2.88 -13.92
N ILE A 99 -11.19 3.45 -15.09
CA ILE A 99 -9.94 3.33 -15.85
C ILE A 99 -9.34 4.72 -16.01
N ALA A 100 -8.06 4.86 -15.73
CA ALA A 100 -7.32 6.09 -15.88
C ALA A 100 -5.86 5.86 -16.23
N ALA A 101 -5.21 6.88 -16.77
CA ALA A 101 -3.77 6.86 -17.04
C ALA A 101 -3.14 8.24 -16.83
N ILE A 102 -1.83 8.25 -16.59
CA ILE A 102 -0.96 9.42 -16.70
C ILE A 102 -0.11 9.24 -17.95
N GLU A 103 -0.05 10.27 -18.76
CA GLU A 103 0.61 10.24 -20.07
C GLU A 103 2.08 9.83 -19.95
N ASN A 104 2.48 8.81 -20.72
CA ASN A 104 3.83 8.23 -20.78
C ASN A 104 4.38 7.72 -19.43
N GLU A 105 3.52 7.40 -18.46
CA GLU A 105 3.97 7.05 -17.12
C GLU A 105 3.27 5.79 -16.57
N ILE A 106 1.93 5.82 -16.39
CA ILE A 106 1.21 4.78 -15.66
C ILE A 106 -0.23 4.64 -16.17
N ALA A 107 -0.70 3.40 -16.24
CA ALA A 107 -2.11 3.05 -16.46
C ALA A 107 -2.66 2.29 -15.27
N GLN A 108 -3.94 2.51 -14.94
CA GLN A 108 -4.63 1.81 -13.87
C GLN A 108 -6.06 1.45 -14.24
N VAL A 109 -6.56 0.39 -13.61
CA VAL A 109 -7.99 0.14 -13.45
C VAL A 109 -8.29 -0.09 -11.97
N ILE A 110 -9.35 0.53 -11.51
CA ILE A 110 -9.86 0.42 -10.13
C ILE A 110 -11.23 -0.24 -10.21
N PHE A 111 -11.42 -1.27 -9.42
CA PHE A 111 -12.72 -1.89 -9.20
C PHE A 111 -13.23 -1.49 -7.82
N SER A 112 -14.50 -1.10 -7.70
CA SER A 112 -15.16 -0.77 -6.44
C SER A 112 -16.37 -1.67 -6.22
N ASN A 113 -16.59 -2.06 -4.98
CA ASN A 113 -17.79 -2.82 -4.57
C ASN A 113 -18.90 -1.94 -3.99
N GLY A 114 -18.69 -0.61 -4.00
CA GLY A 114 -19.65 0.36 -3.45
C GLY A 114 -19.68 0.43 -1.92
N ASN A 115 -18.78 -0.31 -1.21
CA ASN A 115 -18.71 -0.35 0.26
C ASN A 115 -17.29 0.03 0.75
N ASP A 116 -16.72 1.06 0.17
CA ASP A 116 -15.38 1.58 0.51
C ASP A 116 -14.24 0.55 0.36
N SER A 117 -14.43 -0.52 -0.42
CA SER A 117 -13.39 -1.48 -0.74
C SER A 117 -13.05 -1.40 -2.22
N GLU A 118 -11.78 -1.16 -2.50
CA GLU A 118 -11.24 -1.01 -3.83
C GLU A 118 -10.19 -2.08 -4.13
N LEU A 119 -10.06 -2.39 -5.42
CA LEU A 119 -9.05 -3.27 -5.97
C LEU A 119 -8.41 -2.57 -7.16
N TYR A 120 -7.11 -2.37 -7.07
CA TYR A 120 -6.32 -1.66 -8.07
C TYR A 120 -5.45 -2.61 -8.85
N PHE A 121 -5.37 -2.40 -10.15
CA PHE A 121 -4.37 -2.98 -11.05
C PHE A 121 -3.62 -1.85 -11.72
N ARG A 122 -2.30 -1.82 -11.60
CA ARG A 122 -1.44 -0.79 -12.17
C ARG A 122 -0.31 -1.39 -12.98
N LYS A 123 0.05 -0.71 -14.05
CA LYS A 123 1.29 -0.90 -14.81
C LYS A 123 1.91 0.46 -15.06
N GLY A 124 3.20 0.60 -14.84
CA GLY A 124 3.95 1.83 -15.05
C GLY A 124 5.26 1.58 -15.76
N ALA A 125 5.79 2.61 -16.41
CA ALA A 125 7.12 2.59 -16.97
C ALA A 125 8.18 2.73 -15.86
N GLY A 126 9.30 2.02 -16.00
CA GLY A 126 10.39 2.03 -15.02
C GLY A 126 10.31 0.91 -13.99
N GLY A 127 11.19 0.98 -12.97
CA GLY A 127 11.38 -0.07 -11.95
C GLY A 127 10.96 0.34 -10.53
N ASP A 128 10.26 1.49 -10.38
CA ASP A 128 9.87 2.01 -9.08
C ASP A 128 8.59 1.33 -8.55
N ASP A 129 8.37 1.38 -7.23
CA ASP A 129 7.10 0.97 -6.61
C ASP A 129 6.01 1.97 -6.99
N ILE A 130 5.04 1.50 -7.79
CA ILE A 130 3.92 2.28 -8.28
C ILE A 130 2.62 2.03 -7.50
N SER A 131 2.68 1.28 -6.40
CA SER A 131 1.49 1.00 -5.59
C SER A 131 0.94 2.26 -4.92
N GLY A 132 1.81 3.19 -4.52
CA GLY A 132 1.41 4.34 -3.71
C GLY A 132 0.96 3.93 -2.30
N ASP A 133 1.27 2.70 -1.88
CA ASP A 133 0.88 2.16 -0.59
C ASP A 133 1.84 2.59 0.52
N CYS A 134 1.31 3.33 1.50
CA CYS A 134 2.04 3.82 2.66
C CYS A 134 1.66 3.08 3.95
N ASN A 135 0.91 1.98 3.87
CA ASN A 135 0.49 1.20 5.03
C ASN A 135 1.62 0.39 5.65
N THR A 136 1.45 0.01 6.91
CA THR A 136 2.37 -0.87 7.62
C THR A 136 1.79 -2.28 7.68
N TYR A 137 2.60 -3.27 7.38
CA TYR A 137 2.22 -4.68 7.33
C TYR A 137 3.06 -5.52 8.28
N THR A 138 2.46 -6.58 8.83
CA THR A 138 3.16 -7.54 9.69
C THR A 138 3.94 -8.58 8.90
N THR A 139 3.54 -8.81 7.65
CA THR A 139 4.21 -9.74 6.73
C THR A 139 4.64 -8.98 5.49
N ILE A 140 5.92 -9.07 5.17
CA ILE A 140 6.51 -8.54 3.93
C ILE A 140 7.45 -9.64 3.42
N GLU A 141 7.10 -10.25 2.30
CA GLU A 141 7.86 -11.38 1.76
C GLU A 141 7.86 -11.40 0.23
N GLU A 142 8.91 -11.97 -0.35
CA GLU A 142 8.97 -12.24 -1.78
C GLU A 142 8.43 -13.63 -2.08
N GLN A 143 7.58 -13.72 -3.10
CA GLN A 143 7.03 -14.97 -3.60
C GLN A 143 7.31 -15.07 -5.10
N THR A 144 7.54 -16.30 -5.58
CA THR A 144 7.58 -16.53 -7.04
C THR A 144 6.17 -16.84 -7.52
N VAL A 145 5.63 -15.97 -8.36
CA VAL A 145 4.29 -16.08 -8.95
C VAL A 145 4.42 -15.96 -10.47
N ASP A 146 4.01 -16.97 -11.20
CA ASP A 146 4.11 -17.06 -12.68
C ASP A 146 5.49 -16.67 -13.24
N GLY A 147 6.56 -17.06 -12.53
CA GLY A 147 7.94 -16.78 -12.93
C GLY A 147 8.46 -15.40 -12.51
N HIS A 148 7.62 -14.51 -11.98
CA HIS A 148 8.00 -13.21 -11.45
C HIS A 148 8.33 -13.28 -9.95
N THR A 149 9.31 -12.49 -9.51
CA THR A 149 9.54 -12.25 -8.08
C THR A 149 8.61 -11.12 -7.64
N VAL A 150 7.59 -11.48 -6.87
CA VAL A 150 6.54 -10.58 -6.39
C VAL A 150 6.77 -10.26 -4.92
N LEU A 151 6.92 -8.99 -4.58
CA LEU A 151 6.93 -8.52 -3.20
C LEU A 151 5.50 -8.42 -2.68
N CYS A 152 5.15 -9.27 -1.73
CA CYS A 152 3.83 -9.33 -1.10
C CYS A 152 3.87 -8.69 0.28
N LYS A 153 2.96 -7.76 0.54
CA LYS A 153 2.78 -7.11 1.84
C LYS A 153 1.38 -7.42 2.38
N GLY A 154 1.28 -7.86 3.63
CA GLY A 154 -0.01 -8.28 4.17
C GLY A 154 -0.07 -8.50 5.66
N ASN A 155 -1.25 -8.93 6.13
CA ASN A 155 -1.55 -9.24 7.53
C ASN A 155 -2.46 -10.47 7.58
N ASP A 156 -2.35 -11.26 8.65
CA ASP A 156 -3.28 -12.36 8.97
C ASP A 156 -3.46 -13.39 7.83
N GLY A 157 -2.42 -13.59 7.00
CA GLY A 157 -2.43 -14.54 5.90
C GLY A 157 -3.12 -14.03 4.63
N LEU A 158 -3.52 -12.75 4.58
CA LEU A 158 -4.00 -12.06 3.40
C LEU A 158 -2.93 -11.10 2.86
N ILE A 159 -2.89 -10.96 1.55
CA ILE A 159 -2.02 -10.01 0.83
C ILE A 159 -2.87 -8.78 0.51
N TYR A 160 -2.39 -7.60 0.86
CA TYR A 160 -3.06 -6.32 0.56
C TYR A 160 -2.39 -5.58 -0.57
N THR A 161 -1.08 -5.72 -0.70
CA THR A 161 -0.29 -5.10 -1.77
C THR A 161 0.68 -6.12 -2.32
N ALA A 162 0.75 -6.22 -3.64
CA ALA A 162 1.72 -7.03 -4.37
C ALA A 162 2.36 -6.18 -5.47
N THR A 163 3.69 -6.15 -5.54
CA THR A 163 4.43 -5.38 -6.54
C THR A 163 5.52 -6.23 -7.17
N TRP A 164 5.76 -6.04 -8.46
CA TRP A 164 6.86 -6.70 -9.19
C TRP A 164 7.29 -5.88 -10.40
N THR A 165 8.41 -6.28 -10.99
CA THR A 165 8.88 -5.72 -12.25
C THR A 165 9.01 -6.83 -13.30
N ASP A 166 8.75 -6.48 -14.55
CA ASP A 166 9.04 -7.32 -15.72
C ASP A 166 9.57 -6.43 -16.85
N GLY A 167 10.82 -6.68 -17.24
CA GLY A 167 11.51 -5.87 -18.23
C GLY A 167 11.65 -4.41 -17.79
N GLU A 168 11.04 -3.50 -18.56
CA GLU A 168 11.09 -2.05 -18.34
C GLU A 168 9.84 -1.53 -17.60
N TYR A 169 9.01 -2.43 -17.05
CA TYR A 169 7.73 -2.07 -16.43
C TYR A 169 7.65 -2.54 -15.00
N SER A 170 6.97 -1.72 -14.19
CA SER A 170 6.53 -2.05 -12.84
C SER A 170 5.04 -2.36 -12.83
N TYR A 171 4.65 -3.22 -11.91
CA TYR A 171 3.27 -3.65 -11.72
C TYR A 171 2.89 -3.57 -10.25
N ALA A 172 1.63 -3.27 -9.99
CA ALA A 172 1.07 -3.32 -8.65
C ALA A 172 -0.38 -3.82 -8.66
N VAL A 173 -0.70 -4.65 -7.67
CA VAL A 173 -2.06 -5.04 -7.33
C VAL A 173 -2.29 -4.69 -5.87
N MET A 174 -3.33 -3.89 -5.57
CA MET A 174 -3.71 -3.55 -4.20
C MET A 174 -5.18 -3.90 -3.98
N CYS A 175 -5.50 -4.51 -2.85
CA CYS A 175 -6.84 -4.97 -2.51
C CYS A 175 -7.16 -4.62 -1.06
N ASP A 176 -8.09 -3.69 -0.83
CA ASP A 176 -8.47 -3.24 0.52
C ASP A 176 -9.10 -4.35 1.37
N ALA A 177 -9.78 -5.29 0.73
CA ALA A 177 -10.34 -6.47 1.40
C ALA A 177 -9.28 -7.55 1.72
N GLY A 178 -8.07 -7.40 1.17
CA GLY A 178 -7.06 -8.45 1.14
C GLY A 178 -7.36 -9.52 0.09
N MET A 179 -6.33 -10.15 -0.43
CA MET A 179 -6.40 -11.21 -1.44
C MET A 179 -5.66 -12.46 -0.97
N SER A 180 -6.13 -13.61 -1.41
CA SER A 180 -5.43 -14.88 -1.24
C SER A 180 -4.30 -15.04 -2.26
N ALA A 181 -3.33 -15.90 -1.98
CA ALA A 181 -2.26 -16.24 -2.93
C ALA A 181 -2.80 -16.76 -4.28
N GLY A 182 -3.91 -17.51 -4.28
CA GLY A 182 -4.53 -18.00 -5.50
C GLY A 182 -5.16 -16.90 -6.37
N GLN A 183 -5.78 -15.90 -5.75
CA GLN A 183 -6.28 -14.72 -6.46
C GLN A 183 -5.12 -13.90 -7.05
N LEU A 184 -4.06 -13.68 -6.26
CA LEU A 184 -2.87 -12.98 -6.74
C LEU A 184 -2.28 -13.67 -7.97
N THR A 185 -2.11 -15.01 -7.94
CA THR A 185 -1.59 -15.77 -9.10
C THR A 185 -2.40 -15.51 -10.36
N ALA A 186 -3.73 -15.63 -10.30
CA ALA A 186 -4.60 -15.39 -11.44
C ALA A 186 -4.52 -13.95 -11.97
N TRP A 187 -4.27 -12.99 -11.11
CA TRP A 187 -4.15 -11.58 -11.50
C TRP A 187 -2.77 -11.24 -12.08
N VAL A 188 -1.69 -11.82 -11.54
CA VAL A 188 -0.34 -11.67 -12.12
C VAL A 188 -0.31 -12.20 -13.54
N GLU A 189 -0.86 -13.40 -13.80
CA GLU A 189 -0.99 -14.00 -15.13
C GLU A 189 -1.77 -13.12 -16.13
N THR A 190 -2.67 -12.27 -15.64
CA THR A 190 -3.49 -11.39 -16.49
C THR A 190 -2.78 -10.08 -16.84
N LEU A 191 -1.95 -9.59 -15.93
CA LEU A 191 -1.25 -8.30 -16.07
C LEU A 191 0.06 -8.38 -16.83
N ALA A 192 0.72 -9.52 -16.79
CA ALA A 192 2.06 -9.75 -17.36
C ALA A 192 2.08 -9.79 -18.91
#